data_8e5a6422374ba2ece3be1a67b29d7c11
#
_entry.id   8e5a6422374ba2ece3be1a67b29d7c11
#
_cell.length_a   1.000
_cell.length_b   1.000
_cell.length_c   1.000
_cell.angle_alpha   90.00
_cell.angle_beta   90.00
_cell.angle_gamma   90.00
#
_symmetry.space_group_name_H-M   'P 1'
#
loop_
_entity.id
_entity.type
_entity.pdbx_description
1 polymer ?
#
loop_
_entity_poly.entity_id
_entity_poly.type
_entity_poly.pdbx_seq_one_letter_code
_entity_poly.pdbx_strand_id
1 'polypeptide(L)'
;MEEAKAAQERAAKSRLEILQEARGEPCTCKQASPWHASATELLEHNGISCKSFARAVKELLCKGRGKYRNIMLTGPANCGKTFLLNPLNSIFQTFTNPATTSFAWIGAEEAEVIFLNDFRWSPQVIPWHDLLLLLEGQLVHLPAPKSHFAKDMVFDRDTPIFATSKYPLVFVKNGMVDERETEMMTIRWRTFTLNWQIPEAKQQEMVACSTCFAHLILENVVY
;
A
#
# COMPACT_ATOMS: atom_id res chain seq x y z
N MET A 1 -1.99 29.46 -12.14
CA MET A 1 -1.45 29.96 -10.86
C MET A 1 -2.09 29.29 -9.63
N GLU A 2 -3.39 29.10 -9.58
CA GLU A 2 -4.07 28.43 -8.44
C GLU A 2 -3.67 26.95 -8.28
N GLU A 3 -3.61 26.20 -9.38
CA GLU A 3 -3.20 24.78 -9.33
C GLU A 3 -1.77 24.59 -8.81
N ALA A 4 -0.83 25.44 -9.23
CA ALA A 4 0.55 25.38 -8.74
C ALA A 4 0.65 25.70 -7.24
N LYS A 5 -0.18 26.65 -6.76
CA LYS A 5 -0.26 26.99 -5.33
C LYS A 5 -0.85 25.85 -4.52
N ALA A 6 -1.95 25.24 -5.00
CA ALA A 6 -2.58 24.09 -4.35
C ALA A 6 -1.62 22.87 -4.29
N ALA A 7 -0.87 22.61 -5.36
CA ALA A 7 0.15 21.56 -5.39
C ALA A 7 1.28 21.82 -4.37
N GLN A 8 1.73 23.07 -4.25
CA GLN A 8 2.75 23.47 -3.29
C GLN A 8 2.25 23.36 -1.85
N GLU A 9 1.01 23.80 -1.58
CA GLU A 9 0.37 23.66 -0.27
C GLU A 9 0.20 22.18 0.12
N ARG A 10 -0.17 21.33 -0.84
CA ARG A 10 -0.25 19.88 -0.62
C ARG A 10 1.12 19.27 -0.35
N ALA A 11 2.14 19.63 -1.09
CA ALA A 11 3.50 19.12 -0.92
C ALA A 11 4.12 19.48 0.44
N ALA A 12 3.64 20.56 1.09
CA ALA A 12 4.06 20.97 2.41
C ALA A 12 3.40 20.16 3.55
N LYS A 13 2.32 19.41 3.26
CA LYS A 13 1.59 18.63 4.27
C LYS A 13 2.24 17.27 4.49
N SER A 14 2.23 16.82 5.74
CA SER A 14 2.52 15.43 6.08
C SER A 14 1.38 14.52 5.63
N ARG A 15 1.66 13.23 5.40
CA ARG A 15 0.64 12.23 5.08
C ARG A 15 -0.46 12.10 6.15
N LEU A 16 -0.13 12.38 7.42
CA LEU A 16 -1.14 12.38 8.49
C LEU A 16 -2.05 13.60 8.42
N GLU A 17 -1.57 14.78 8.04
CA GLU A 17 -2.41 15.96 7.81
C GLU A 17 -3.36 15.74 6.64
N ILE A 18 -2.87 15.16 5.53
CA ILE A 18 -3.73 14.78 4.39
C ILE A 18 -4.82 13.78 4.83
N LEU A 19 -4.45 12.79 5.66
CA LEU A 19 -5.43 11.84 6.19
C LEU A 19 -6.45 12.50 7.14
N GLN A 20 -6.03 13.48 7.93
CA GLN A 20 -6.93 14.26 8.80
C GLN A 20 -7.90 15.12 7.99
N GLU A 21 -7.45 15.72 6.89
CA GLU A 21 -8.34 16.44 5.96
C GLU A 21 -9.39 15.50 5.37
N ALA A 22 -8.97 14.33 4.88
CA ALA A 22 -9.88 13.32 4.36
C ALA A 22 -10.93 12.86 5.39
N ARG A 23 -10.59 12.86 6.69
CA ARG A 23 -11.55 12.60 7.77
C ARG A 23 -12.62 13.69 7.90
N GLY A 24 -12.25 14.94 7.61
CA GLY A 24 -13.17 16.10 7.67
C GLY A 24 -14.12 16.21 6.49
N GLU A 25 -13.87 15.48 5.41
CA GLU A 25 -14.70 15.52 4.21
C GLU A 25 -16.05 14.79 4.41
N PRO A 26 -17.10 15.16 3.65
CA PRO A 26 -18.37 14.45 3.69
C PRO A 26 -18.22 12.97 3.30
N CYS A 27 -18.82 12.09 4.08
CA CYS A 27 -18.83 10.66 3.77
C CYS A 27 -19.61 10.38 2.48
N THR A 28 -18.99 9.67 1.54
CA THR A 28 -19.59 9.30 0.24
C THR A 28 -20.32 7.95 0.27
N CYS A 29 -20.32 7.25 1.42
CA CYS A 29 -20.98 5.97 1.57
C CYS A 29 -22.50 6.10 1.42
N LYS A 30 -23.10 5.12 0.72
CA LYS A 30 -24.55 4.95 0.74
C LYS A 30 -24.97 4.47 2.13
N GLN A 31 -26.15 4.90 2.61
CA GLN A 31 -26.63 4.63 3.98
C GLN A 31 -26.73 3.15 4.37
N ALA A 32 -26.86 2.24 3.41
CA ALA A 32 -27.07 0.82 3.67
C ALA A 32 -25.82 0.03 4.09
N SER A 33 -24.62 0.43 3.64
CA SER A 33 -23.37 -0.28 3.97
C SER A 33 -22.20 0.70 4.03
N PRO A 34 -22.03 1.40 5.15
CA PRO A 34 -20.88 2.27 5.31
C PRO A 34 -19.58 1.46 5.23
N TRP A 35 -18.63 1.96 4.46
CA TRP A 35 -17.32 1.33 4.29
C TRP A 35 -16.69 0.91 5.63
N HIS A 36 -16.82 1.74 6.66
CA HIS A 36 -16.28 1.47 7.99
C HIS A 36 -16.83 0.18 8.61
N ALA A 37 -18.16 -0.04 8.54
CA ALA A 37 -18.79 -1.22 9.08
C ALA A 37 -18.33 -2.49 8.34
N SER A 38 -18.29 -2.43 6.99
CA SER A 38 -17.81 -3.54 6.17
C SER A 38 -16.34 -3.85 6.38
N ALA A 39 -15.49 -2.82 6.56
CA ALA A 39 -14.07 -3.00 6.85
C ALA A 39 -13.86 -3.62 8.24
N THR A 40 -14.63 -3.18 9.25
CA THR A 40 -14.59 -3.76 10.60
C THR A 40 -15.01 -5.21 10.57
N GLU A 41 -16.15 -5.55 9.97
CA GLU A 41 -16.64 -6.92 9.81
C GLU A 41 -15.58 -7.80 9.12
N LEU A 42 -14.97 -7.29 8.05
CA LEU A 42 -13.94 -8.02 7.30
C LEU A 42 -12.71 -8.32 8.16
N LEU A 43 -12.22 -7.37 8.92
CA LEU A 43 -11.09 -7.55 9.82
C LEU A 43 -11.43 -8.55 10.93
N GLU A 44 -12.60 -8.45 11.55
CA GLU A 44 -13.07 -9.35 12.60
C GLU A 44 -13.20 -10.79 12.13
N HIS A 45 -13.80 -11.03 10.95
CA HIS A 45 -13.89 -12.38 10.37
C HIS A 45 -12.53 -13.02 10.11
N ASN A 46 -11.48 -12.22 9.96
CA ASN A 46 -10.12 -12.70 9.80
C ASN A 46 -9.30 -12.68 11.10
N GLY A 47 -9.92 -12.39 12.24
CA GLY A 47 -9.26 -12.35 13.54
C GLY A 47 -8.26 -11.18 13.65
N ILE A 48 -8.39 -10.15 12.82
CA ILE A 48 -7.52 -8.98 12.80
C ILE A 48 -8.18 -7.86 13.60
N SER A 49 -7.54 -7.44 14.67
CA SER A 49 -8.01 -6.29 15.45
C SER A 49 -7.94 -5.02 14.62
N CYS A 50 -9.06 -4.27 14.54
CA CYS A 50 -9.10 -2.94 13.92
C CYS A 50 -8.03 -2.01 14.48
N LYS A 51 -7.80 -2.06 15.79
CA LYS A 51 -6.75 -1.28 16.46
C LYS A 51 -5.34 -1.66 15.98
N SER A 52 -5.06 -2.96 15.79
CA SER A 52 -3.77 -3.44 15.28
C SER A 52 -3.55 -3.01 13.83
N PHE A 53 -4.56 -3.17 12.98
CA PHE A 53 -4.52 -2.75 11.58
C PHE A 53 -4.32 -1.22 11.47
N ALA A 54 -5.15 -0.44 12.16
CA ALA A 54 -5.08 1.02 12.16
C ALA A 54 -3.73 1.54 12.64
N ARG A 55 -3.18 0.95 13.72
CA ARG A 55 -1.85 1.30 14.23
C ARG A 55 -0.76 1.03 13.19
N ALA A 56 -0.82 -0.11 12.51
CA ALA A 56 0.15 -0.46 11.48
C ALA A 56 0.12 0.52 10.30
N VAL A 57 -1.09 0.84 9.80
CA VAL A 57 -1.29 1.81 8.71
C VAL A 57 -0.81 3.20 9.12
N LYS A 58 -1.21 3.66 10.31
CA LYS A 58 -0.78 4.99 10.84
C LYS A 58 0.73 5.06 11.00
N GLU A 59 1.36 4.02 11.54
CA GLU A 59 2.82 3.95 11.70
C GLU A 59 3.53 4.04 10.35
N LEU A 60 3.05 3.29 9.34
CA LEU A 60 3.63 3.31 8.01
C LEU A 60 3.46 4.67 7.33
N LEU A 61 2.28 5.29 7.42
CA LEU A 61 2.04 6.63 6.87
C LEU A 61 2.91 7.71 7.55
N CYS A 62 3.16 7.57 8.85
CA CYS A 62 3.97 8.51 9.61
C CYS A 62 5.47 8.37 9.34
N LYS A 63 5.98 7.12 9.39
CA LYS A 63 7.42 6.84 9.36
C LYS A 63 7.94 6.46 7.96
N GLY A 64 7.04 6.22 7.02
CA GLY A 64 7.37 5.74 5.68
C GLY A 64 7.88 4.30 5.63
N ARG A 65 8.36 3.90 4.44
CA ARG A 65 8.88 2.56 4.16
C ARG A 65 10.02 2.16 5.10
N GLY A 66 10.15 0.88 5.35
CA GLY A 66 11.23 0.37 6.20
C GLY A 66 10.94 -1.02 6.74
N LYS A 67 11.97 -1.66 7.24
CA LYS A 67 11.92 -3.00 7.80
C LYS A 67 10.82 -3.12 8.87
N TYR A 68 9.98 -4.16 8.78
CA TYR A 68 8.81 -4.43 9.64
C TYR A 68 7.62 -3.45 9.51
N ARG A 69 7.65 -2.50 8.59
CA ARG A 69 6.61 -1.47 8.48
C ARG A 69 5.75 -1.55 7.23
N ASN A 70 6.34 -1.92 6.08
CA ASN A 70 5.55 -2.03 4.85
C ASN A 70 4.41 -3.02 5.05
N ILE A 71 3.23 -2.71 4.53
CA ILE A 71 2.04 -3.53 4.77
C ILE A 71 1.74 -4.37 3.55
N MET A 72 1.57 -5.68 3.77
CA MET A 72 1.10 -6.62 2.76
C MET A 72 -0.19 -7.32 3.23
N LEU A 73 -1.24 -7.22 2.44
CA LEU A 73 -2.44 -8.03 2.63
C LEU A 73 -2.35 -9.27 1.73
N THR A 74 -2.42 -10.45 2.31
CA THR A 74 -2.39 -11.72 1.57
C THR A 74 -3.72 -12.45 1.70
N GLY A 75 -4.02 -13.33 0.73
CA GLY A 75 -5.22 -14.17 0.77
C GLY A 75 -5.81 -14.44 -0.61
N PRO A 76 -6.83 -15.31 -0.70
CA PRO A 76 -7.46 -15.68 -1.97
C PRO A 76 -8.12 -14.49 -2.68
N ALA A 77 -8.63 -14.72 -3.88
CA ALA A 77 -9.48 -13.72 -4.55
C ALA A 77 -10.75 -13.46 -3.73
N ASN A 78 -11.30 -12.26 -3.88
CA ASN A 78 -12.56 -11.84 -3.24
C ASN A 78 -12.58 -11.89 -1.69
N CYS A 79 -11.40 -11.77 -1.06
CA CYS A 79 -11.30 -11.66 0.40
C CYS A 79 -11.13 -10.21 0.90
N GLY A 80 -11.36 -9.19 0.05
CA GLY A 80 -11.41 -7.79 0.46
C GLY A 80 -10.07 -7.06 0.60
N LYS A 81 -8.94 -7.64 0.18
CA LYS A 81 -7.61 -6.98 0.25
C LYS A 81 -7.60 -5.59 -0.36
N THR A 82 -7.99 -5.52 -1.65
CA THR A 82 -8.04 -4.26 -2.39
C THR A 82 -9.08 -3.31 -1.80
N PHE A 83 -10.23 -3.82 -1.35
CA PHE A 83 -11.27 -3.02 -0.71
C PHE A 83 -10.73 -2.26 0.51
N LEU A 84 -9.93 -2.91 1.38
CA LEU A 84 -9.36 -2.27 2.56
C LEU A 84 -8.35 -1.17 2.23
N LEU A 85 -7.57 -1.30 1.16
CA LEU A 85 -6.51 -0.35 0.81
C LEU A 85 -6.88 0.63 -0.31
N ASN A 86 -7.95 0.36 -1.06
CA ASN A 86 -8.34 1.22 -2.19
C ASN A 86 -8.60 2.70 -1.83
N PRO A 87 -9.08 3.05 -0.61
CA PRO A 87 -9.20 4.46 -0.21
C PRO A 87 -7.88 5.24 -0.27
N LEU A 88 -6.72 4.58 -0.18
CA LEU A 88 -5.42 5.23 -0.35
C LEU A 88 -5.31 5.96 -1.70
N ASN A 89 -5.87 5.37 -2.77
CA ASN A 89 -5.86 5.96 -4.11
C ASN A 89 -6.70 7.25 -4.23
N SER A 90 -7.67 7.42 -3.35
CA SER A 90 -8.51 8.63 -3.33
C SER A 90 -7.97 9.70 -2.39
N ILE A 91 -7.18 9.32 -1.39
CA ILE A 91 -6.63 10.22 -0.38
C ILE A 91 -5.26 10.77 -0.83
N PHE A 92 -4.42 9.92 -1.41
CA PHE A 92 -3.03 10.23 -1.75
C PHE A 92 -2.77 10.20 -3.25
N GLN A 93 -1.71 10.89 -3.68
CA GLN A 93 -1.11 10.65 -4.98
C GLN A 93 -0.38 9.30 -4.92
N THR A 94 -1.01 8.26 -5.46
CA THR A 94 -0.47 6.91 -5.39
C THR A 94 0.26 6.53 -6.68
N PHE A 95 1.43 5.93 -6.52
CA PHE A 95 2.02 5.09 -7.55
C PHE A 95 1.41 3.69 -7.42
N THR A 96 0.79 3.20 -8.49
CA THR A 96 0.18 1.89 -8.54
C THR A 96 0.95 0.97 -9.47
N ASN A 97 0.97 -0.31 -9.17
CA ASN A 97 1.57 -1.42 -9.92
C ASN A 97 2.56 -1.06 -11.01
N PRO A 98 3.86 -1.28 -10.80
CA PRO A 98 4.82 -1.10 -11.87
C PRO A 98 4.41 -1.96 -13.07
N ALA A 99 4.42 -1.36 -14.25
CA ALA A 99 4.21 -2.09 -15.49
C ALA A 99 5.32 -3.14 -15.69
N THR A 100 5.01 -4.20 -16.43
CA THR A 100 6.00 -5.25 -16.77
C THR A 100 6.97 -4.85 -17.89
N THR A 101 7.11 -3.54 -18.12
CA THR A 101 7.95 -2.93 -19.16
C THR A 101 9.17 -2.25 -18.56
N SER A 102 10.08 -1.76 -19.42
CA SER A 102 11.27 -1.01 -19.03
C SER A 102 10.99 0.34 -18.33
N PHE A 103 9.72 0.73 -18.20
CA PHE A 103 9.30 1.99 -17.54
C PHE A 103 8.55 1.73 -16.23
N ALA A 104 8.79 0.61 -15.61
CA ALA A 104 7.99 0.08 -14.50
C ALA A 104 7.82 1.04 -13.31
N TRP A 105 8.79 1.90 -13.03
CA TRP A 105 8.80 2.74 -11.82
C TRP A 105 8.69 4.25 -12.08
N ILE A 106 8.43 4.66 -13.32
CA ILE A 106 8.25 6.09 -13.63
C ILE A 106 7.06 6.65 -12.87
N GLY A 107 7.27 7.77 -12.18
CA GLY A 107 6.29 8.45 -11.34
C GLY A 107 6.28 7.98 -9.87
N ALA A 108 7.05 6.95 -9.52
CA ALA A 108 7.18 6.54 -8.12
C ALA A 108 7.86 7.61 -7.26
N GLU A 109 8.75 8.40 -7.86
CA GLU A 109 9.47 9.50 -7.21
C GLU A 109 8.56 10.66 -6.79
N GLU A 110 7.43 10.84 -7.44
CA GLU A 110 6.47 11.91 -7.12
C GLU A 110 5.35 11.43 -6.19
N ALA A 111 5.21 10.11 -6.00
CA ALA A 111 4.13 9.53 -5.24
C ALA A 111 4.22 9.80 -3.74
N GLU A 112 3.08 10.07 -3.10
CA GLU A 112 2.93 10.16 -1.64
C GLU A 112 2.84 8.77 -1.00
N VAL A 113 2.33 7.78 -1.77
CA VAL A 113 2.16 6.39 -1.37
C VAL A 113 2.43 5.48 -2.57
N ILE A 114 3.09 4.35 -2.35
CA ILE A 114 3.20 3.25 -3.31
C ILE A 114 2.17 2.18 -2.93
N PHE A 115 1.27 1.87 -3.85
CA PHE A 115 0.28 0.82 -3.69
C PHE A 115 0.40 -0.26 -4.78
N LEU A 116 1.01 -1.38 -4.42
CA LEU A 116 1.24 -2.53 -5.29
C LEU A 116 0.05 -3.49 -5.19
N ASN A 117 -0.98 -3.26 -6.00
CA ASN A 117 -2.20 -4.07 -5.98
C ASN A 117 -2.03 -5.36 -6.80
N ASP A 118 -2.36 -6.52 -6.20
CA ASP A 118 -2.13 -7.87 -6.74
C ASP A 118 -0.67 -8.07 -7.20
N PHE A 119 0.24 -7.67 -6.35
CA PHE A 119 1.67 -7.63 -6.66
C PHE A 119 2.22 -9.04 -6.88
N ARG A 120 2.90 -9.20 -8.00
CA ARG A 120 3.66 -10.39 -8.36
C ARG A 120 5.08 -9.97 -8.68
N TRP A 121 6.00 -10.39 -7.85
CA TRP A 121 7.39 -10.09 -8.10
C TRP A 121 7.89 -10.74 -9.40
N SER A 122 8.68 -10.00 -10.13
CA SER A 122 9.39 -10.45 -11.32
C SER A 122 10.72 -9.70 -11.40
N PRO A 123 11.83 -10.37 -11.79
CA PRO A 123 13.13 -9.71 -11.94
C PRO A 123 13.15 -8.65 -13.04
N GLN A 124 12.16 -8.68 -13.98
CA GLN A 124 12.01 -7.66 -15.01
C GLN A 124 11.40 -6.36 -14.45
N VAL A 125 10.61 -6.45 -13.38
CA VAL A 125 9.99 -5.29 -12.71
C VAL A 125 10.99 -4.63 -11.77
N ILE A 126 11.66 -5.42 -10.94
CA ILE A 126 12.70 -5.00 -10.03
C ILE A 126 13.57 -6.20 -9.64
N PRO A 127 14.91 -6.10 -9.64
CA PRO A 127 15.76 -7.12 -9.08
C PRO A 127 15.40 -7.41 -7.61
N TRP A 128 15.54 -8.67 -7.18
CA TRP A 128 15.18 -9.06 -5.81
C TRP A 128 15.92 -8.27 -4.75
N HIS A 129 17.20 -8.07 -4.95
CA HIS A 129 18.04 -7.30 -4.03
C HIS A 129 17.59 -5.84 -3.93
N ASP A 130 17.25 -5.22 -5.06
CA ASP A 130 16.77 -3.83 -5.08
C ASP A 130 15.39 -3.69 -4.42
N LEU A 131 14.52 -4.71 -4.54
CA LEU A 131 13.27 -4.76 -3.79
C LEU A 131 13.52 -4.86 -2.28
N LEU A 132 14.51 -5.64 -1.85
CA LEU A 132 14.91 -5.71 -0.43
C LEU A 132 15.37 -4.35 0.08
N LEU A 133 16.22 -3.62 -0.66
CA LEU A 133 16.68 -2.27 -0.33
C LEU A 133 15.52 -1.26 -0.30
N LEU A 134 14.65 -1.32 -1.30
CA LEU A 134 13.46 -0.48 -1.38
C LEU A 134 12.59 -0.64 -0.14
N LEU A 135 12.29 -1.86 0.25
CA LEU A 135 11.44 -2.16 1.40
C LEU A 135 12.13 -1.88 2.75
N GLU A 136 13.44 -1.87 2.78
CA GLU A 136 14.22 -1.54 3.99
C GLU A 136 14.31 -0.04 4.25
N GLY A 137 13.95 0.80 3.26
CA GLY A 137 14.06 2.25 3.37
C GLY A 137 15.43 2.79 2.93
N GLN A 138 16.24 1.96 2.27
CA GLN A 138 17.53 2.35 1.74
C GLN A 138 17.40 3.07 0.40
N LEU A 139 18.44 3.83 0.03
CA LEU A 139 18.58 4.35 -1.32
C LEU A 139 18.65 3.17 -2.30
N VAL A 140 17.89 3.24 -3.38
CA VAL A 140 17.85 2.20 -4.41
C VAL A 140 17.80 2.82 -5.81
N HIS A 141 18.44 2.16 -6.77
CA HIS A 141 18.34 2.50 -8.18
C HIS A 141 17.22 1.68 -8.80
N LEU A 142 16.13 2.35 -9.17
CA LEU A 142 14.98 1.70 -9.80
C LEU A 142 15.20 1.61 -11.31
N PRO A 143 14.74 0.53 -11.96
CA PRO A 143 14.84 0.39 -13.40
C PRO A 143 14.26 1.57 -14.15
N ALA A 144 15.09 2.24 -14.94
CA ALA A 144 14.73 3.38 -15.78
C ALA A 144 14.70 2.99 -17.26
N PRO A 145 14.06 3.81 -18.11
CA PRO A 145 14.06 3.60 -19.55
C PRO A 145 15.50 3.51 -20.10
N LYS A 146 15.77 2.52 -20.93
CA LYS A 146 17.04 2.43 -21.67
C LYS A 146 17.06 3.48 -22.78
N SER A 147 17.27 4.74 -22.45
CA SER A 147 17.58 5.79 -23.41
C SER A 147 18.97 6.34 -23.07
N HIS A 148 19.73 6.77 -24.10
CA HIS A 148 21.04 7.37 -23.92
C HIS A 148 21.05 8.64 -23.04
N PHE A 149 19.88 9.17 -22.69
CA PHE A 149 19.68 10.38 -21.90
C PHE A 149 19.00 10.12 -20.54
N ALA A 150 18.50 8.92 -20.28
CA ALA A 150 17.87 8.61 -19.00
C ALA A 150 18.94 8.21 -17.99
N LYS A 151 19.07 8.98 -16.92
CA LYS A 151 19.82 8.57 -15.73
C LYS A 151 19.02 7.53 -14.99
N ASP A 152 19.68 6.56 -14.34
CA ASP A 152 19.03 5.67 -13.41
C ASP A 152 18.23 6.47 -12.39
N MET A 153 16.99 6.02 -12.14
CA MET A 153 16.13 6.68 -11.17
C MET A 153 16.63 6.33 -9.76
N VAL A 154 17.13 7.31 -9.04
CA VAL A 154 17.53 7.15 -7.64
C VAL A 154 16.30 7.40 -6.77
N PHE A 155 15.93 6.41 -5.96
CA PHE A 155 14.81 6.48 -5.04
C PHE A 155 15.32 6.43 -3.59
N ASP A 156 15.29 7.58 -2.91
CA ASP A 156 15.73 7.76 -1.52
C ASP A 156 14.62 8.20 -0.56
N ARG A 157 13.41 8.46 -1.10
CA ARG A 157 12.25 8.92 -0.33
C ARG A 157 11.73 7.87 0.65
N ASP A 158 11.13 8.32 1.72
CA ASP A 158 10.48 7.51 2.74
C ASP A 158 9.07 7.02 2.37
N THR A 159 8.67 7.14 1.09
CA THR A 159 7.32 6.84 0.59
C THR A 159 6.81 5.49 1.11
N PRO A 160 5.68 5.45 1.86
CA PRO A 160 5.14 4.22 2.42
C PRO A 160 4.70 3.25 1.33
N ILE A 161 4.92 1.95 1.56
CA ILE A 161 4.62 0.89 0.60
C ILE A 161 3.54 -0.03 1.16
N PHE A 162 2.43 -0.13 0.42
CA PHE A 162 1.34 -1.05 0.65
C PHE A 162 1.28 -2.04 -0.51
N ALA A 163 0.94 -3.29 -0.23
CA ALA A 163 0.77 -4.30 -1.25
C ALA A 163 -0.41 -5.21 -0.95
N THR A 164 -1.00 -5.75 -2.01
CA THR A 164 -1.87 -6.92 -1.92
C THR A 164 -1.27 -8.06 -2.73
N SER A 165 -1.40 -9.29 -2.27
CA SER A 165 -0.94 -10.46 -2.99
C SER A 165 -1.79 -11.69 -2.66
N LYS A 166 -1.74 -12.72 -3.48
CA LYS A 166 -2.38 -14.00 -3.17
C LYS A 166 -1.63 -14.76 -2.08
N TYR A 167 -0.31 -14.68 -2.10
CA TYR A 167 0.61 -15.35 -1.19
C TYR A 167 1.74 -14.40 -0.77
N PRO A 168 2.43 -14.65 0.35
CA PRO A 168 3.70 -14.01 0.65
C PRO A 168 4.71 -14.19 -0.49
N LEU A 169 5.62 -13.24 -0.63
CA LEU A 169 6.67 -13.34 -1.64
C LEU A 169 7.72 -14.37 -1.22
N VAL A 170 8.04 -15.28 -2.14
CA VAL A 170 9.09 -16.28 -1.94
C VAL A 170 10.12 -16.17 -3.06
N PHE A 171 11.39 -16.40 -2.71
CA PHE A 171 12.47 -16.44 -3.68
C PHE A 171 12.75 -17.87 -4.10
N VAL A 172 12.67 -18.14 -5.40
CA VAL A 172 12.91 -19.46 -5.97
C VAL A 172 14.20 -19.43 -6.80
N LYS A 173 15.14 -20.29 -6.47
CA LYS A 173 16.39 -20.47 -7.18
C LYS A 173 16.52 -21.94 -7.63
N ASN A 174 16.72 -22.16 -8.92
CA ASN A 174 16.83 -23.52 -9.48
C ASN A 174 15.65 -24.43 -9.13
N GLY A 175 14.42 -23.89 -9.12
CA GLY A 175 13.20 -24.63 -8.80
C GLY A 175 12.97 -24.92 -7.32
N MET A 176 13.83 -24.48 -6.44
CA MET A 176 13.70 -24.64 -4.97
C MET A 176 13.57 -23.28 -4.30
N VAL A 177 12.80 -23.23 -3.20
CA VAL A 177 12.70 -22.03 -2.37
C VAL A 177 14.02 -21.81 -1.65
N ASP A 178 14.61 -20.63 -1.81
CA ASP A 178 15.72 -20.17 -0.99
C ASP A 178 15.14 -19.57 0.30
N GLU A 179 15.24 -20.32 1.39
CA GLU A 179 14.64 -19.96 2.68
C GLU A 179 15.25 -18.68 3.24
N ARG A 180 16.56 -18.47 3.11
CA ARG A 180 17.25 -17.28 3.61
C ARG A 180 16.78 -16.01 2.90
N GLU A 181 16.74 -16.04 1.58
CA GLU A 181 16.26 -14.91 0.79
C GLU A 181 14.78 -14.63 1.06
N THR A 182 13.98 -15.68 1.22
CA THR A 182 12.56 -15.58 1.55
C THR A 182 12.34 -14.99 2.95
N GLU A 183 13.13 -15.41 3.95
CA GLU A 183 13.08 -14.83 5.30
C GLU A 183 13.44 -13.34 5.29
N MET A 184 14.50 -12.97 4.56
CA MET A 184 14.90 -11.58 4.38
C MET A 184 13.77 -10.71 3.79
N MET A 185 12.99 -11.26 2.87
CA MET A 185 11.81 -10.58 2.33
C MET A 185 10.67 -10.49 3.36
N THR A 186 10.40 -11.58 4.05
CA THR A 186 9.28 -11.69 5.01
C THR A 186 9.38 -10.64 6.12
N ILE A 187 10.55 -10.41 6.67
CA ILE A 187 10.76 -9.43 7.76
C ILE A 187 10.62 -7.97 7.31
N ARG A 188 10.54 -7.69 6.02
CA ARG A 188 10.31 -6.35 5.47
C ARG A 188 8.84 -5.98 5.37
N TRP A 189 7.96 -6.97 5.52
CA TRP A 189 6.53 -6.79 5.48
C TRP A 189 5.89 -7.02 6.85
N ARG A 190 4.91 -6.20 7.18
CA ARG A 190 3.89 -6.50 8.17
C ARG A 190 2.71 -7.10 7.43
N THR A 191 2.58 -8.42 7.50
CA THR A 191 1.58 -9.16 6.73
C THR A 191 0.31 -9.36 7.53
N PHE A 192 -0.83 -9.05 6.91
CA PHE A 192 -2.15 -9.42 7.38
C PHE A 192 -2.76 -10.41 6.39
N THR A 193 -3.17 -11.58 6.88
CA THR A 193 -3.74 -12.63 6.04
C THR A 193 -5.26 -12.62 6.14
N LEU A 194 -5.92 -12.50 5.00
CA LEU A 194 -7.38 -12.50 4.87
C LEU A 194 -7.81 -13.81 4.21
N ASN A 195 -8.40 -14.71 4.98
CA ASN A 195 -8.84 -16.02 4.50
C ASN A 195 -10.35 -16.09 4.24
N TRP A 196 -11.12 -15.20 4.87
CA TRP A 196 -12.57 -15.17 4.68
C TRP A 196 -12.91 -14.55 3.32
N GLN A 197 -13.65 -15.28 2.51
CA GLN A 197 -14.15 -14.78 1.22
C GLN A 197 -15.49 -14.07 1.42
N ILE A 198 -15.59 -12.86 0.90
CA ILE A 198 -16.80 -12.05 0.98
C ILE A 198 -17.86 -12.69 0.08
N PRO A 199 -19.08 -12.96 0.62
CA PRO A 199 -20.19 -13.45 -0.19
C PRO A 199 -20.48 -12.53 -1.39
N GLU A 200 -20.76 -13.10 -2.56
CA GLU A 200 -20.94 -12.36 -3.81
C GLU A 200 -21.99 -11.23 -3.70
N ALA A 201 -23.10 -11.50 -2.99
CA ALA A 201 -24.14 -10.52 -2.74
C ALA A 201 -23.66 -9.26 -2.00
N LYS A 202 -22.61 -9.39 -1.15
CA LYS A 202 -22.02 -8.26 -0.41
C LYS A 202 -20.95 -7.51 -1.19
N GLN A 203 -20.35 -8.12 -2.22
CA GLN A 203 -19.24 -7.50 -2.96
C GLN A 203 -19.66 -6.24 -3.73
N GLN A 204 -20.89 -6.20 -4.23
CA GLN A 204 -21.40 -5.07 -5.02
C GLN A 204 -21.56 -3.78 -4.20
N GLU A 205 -21.63 -3.87 -2.90
CA GLU A 205 -21.85 -2.74 -1.97
C GLU A 205 -20.52 -2.16 -1.43
N MET A 206 -19.38 -2.80 -1.73
CA MET A 206 -18.07 -2.44 -1.16
C MET A 206 -17.39 -1.34 -1.97
N VAL A 207 -17.83 -0.11 -1.79
CA VAL A 207 -17.26 1.08 -2.43
C VAL A 207 -16.24 1.74 -1.52
N ALA A 208 -15.10 2.17 -2.08
CA ALA A 208 -14.08 2.90 -1.33
C ALA A 208 -14.63 4.22 -0.77
N CYS A 209 -14.27 4.53 0.48
CA CYS A 209 -14.62 5.79 1.13
C CYS A 209 -13.42 6.34 1.91
N SER A 210 -12.90 7.47 1.47
CA SER A 210 -11.74 8.14 2.08
C SER A 210 -12.01 8.55 3.52
N THR A 211 -13.18 9.14 3.77
CA THR A 211 -13.59 9.62 5.10
C THR A 211 -13.68 8.47 6.10
N CYS A 212 -14.37 7.38 5.73
CA CYS A 212 -14.51 6.22 6.60
C CYS A 212 -13.17 5.51 6.86
N PHE A 213 -12.29 5.44 5.87
CA PHE A 213 -10.93 4.92 6.04
C PHE A 213 -10.13 5.78 7.02
N ALA A 214 -10.18 7.11 6.85
CA ALA A 214 -9.47 8.04 7.73
C ALA A 214 -9.99 7.94 9.17
N HIS A 215 -11.29 7.78 9.39
CA HIS A 215 -11.88 7.51 10.71
C HIS A 215 -11.33 6.21 11.30
N LEU A 216 -11.37 5.09 10.54
CA LEU A 216 -10.85 3.80 11.01
C LEU A 216 -9.39 3.91 11.49
N ILE A 217 -8.54 4.60 10.72
CA ILE A 217 -7.10 4.70 11.01
C ILE A 217 -6.83 5.66 12.18
N LEU A 218 -7.54 6.78 12.27
CA LEU A 218 -7.23 7.83 13.26
C LEU A 218 -7.87 7.58 14.63
N GLU A 219 -9.07 6.99 14.68
CA GLU A 219 -9.82 6.78 15.93
C GLU A 219 -9.37 5.54 16.72
N ASN A 220 -8.91 4.50 16.03
CA ASN A 220 -8.47 3.26 16.68
C ASN A 220 -7.07 3.33 17.29
N VAL A 221 -6.38 4.46 17.21
CA VAL A 221 -5.05 4.66 17.79
C VAL A 221 -5.12 5.69 18.91
N VAL A 222 -5.41 5.23 20.13
CA VAL A 222 -5.22 6.02 21.35
C VAL A 222 -3.72 5.97 21.68
N TYR A 223 -3.14 7.14 22.00
CA TYR A 223 -1.75 7.29 22.45
C TYR A 223 -1.53 6.70 23.85
#